data_e885c5294ea1824b6d9f1e7209627aa3
#
_entry.id   e885c5294ea1824b6d9f1e7209627aa3
#
_cell.length_a   1.000
_cell.length_b   1.000
_cell.length_c   1.000
_cell.angle_alpha   90.00
_cell.angle_beta   90.00
_cell.angle_gamma   90.00
#
_symmetry.space_group_name_H-M   'P 1'
#
loop_
_entity.id
_entity.type
_entity.pdbx_description
1 polymer ?
#
loop_
_entity_poly.entity_id
_entity_poly.type
_entity_poly.pdbx_seq_one_letter_code
_entity_poly.pdbx_strand_id
1 'polypeptide(L)'
;MSAPATSAPEAFSALRYEIAPARGGAPFLAQPMTAADAGPLAEAVSALEPWRTYAYPADKLAAYLARHEPGAPRFVLHHEGKLAGGMGLRLNWMRGPYVQFLAVLPPFQCQGLGSALLAWVEAQARAGGERNLWIAASEINAHARRLYQRLGFREVANLDDLVCDGRAEILYRKRLA
;
A
#
# COMPACT_ATOMS: atom_id res chain seq x y z
N MET A 1 -33.72 -0.76 -26.72
CA MET A 1 -33.30 -1.87 -25.84
C MET A 1 -31.84 -1.63 -25.46
N SER A 2 -31.59 -1.01 -24.32
CA SER A 2 -30.24 -0.78 -23.80
C SER A 2 -29.72 -2.09 -23.22
N ALA A 3 -28.55 -2.53 -23.70
CA ALA A 3 -27.85 -3.66 -23.13
C ALA A 3 -27.48 -3.34 -21.66
N PRO A 4 -27.54 -4.32 -20.75
CA PRO A 4 -27.10 -4.11 -19.38
C PRO A 4 -25.59 -3.83 -19.41
N ALA A 5 -25.18 -2.72 -18.80
CA ALA A 5 -23.79 -2.44 -18.56
C ALA A 5 -23.23 -3.56 -17.68
N THR A 6 -22.36 -4.38 -18.24
CA THR A 6 -21.56 -5.34 -17.46
C THR A 6 -20.68 -4.51 -16.53
N SER A 7 -21.07 -4.47 -15.25
CA SER A 7 -20.22 -3.81 -14.24
C SER A 7 -18.87 -4.51 -14.26
N ALA A 8 -17.81 -3.76 -14.54
CA ALA A 8 -16.45 -4.25 -14.34
C ALA A 8 -16.33 -4.78 -12.90
N PRO A 9 -15.62 -5.90 -12.68
CA PRO A 9 -15.43 -6.41 -11.33
C PRO A 9 -14.88 -5.27 -10.47
N GLU A 10 -15.51 -5.06 -9.31
CA GLU A 10 -15.12 -3.99 -8.40
C GLU A 10 -13.64 -4.20 -8.02
N ALA A 11 -12.79 -3.29 -8.44
CA ALA A 11 -11.36 -3.37 -8.17
C ALA A 11 -11.13 -3.50 -6.66
N PHE A 12 -10.23 -4.37 -6.24
CA PHE A 12 -9.89 -4.64 -4.84
C PHE A 12 -10.97 -5.34 -3.99
N SER A 13 -11.98 -5.97 -4.60
CA SER A 13 -13.12 -6.59 -3.90
C SER A 13 -12.93 -8.09 -3.58
N ALA A 14 -11.94 -8.76 -4.18
CA ALA A 14 -11.72 -10.19 -3.92
C ALA A 14 -11.20 -10.44 -2.51
N LEU A 15 -11.59 -11.58 -1.94
CA LEU A 15 -11.16 -11.99 -0.60
C LEU A 15 -9.70 -12.49 -0.56
N ARG A 16 -9.08 -12.69 -1.71
CA ARG A 16 -7.71 -13.20 -1.81
C ARG A 16 -7.09 -12.83 -3.15
N TYR A 17 -5.87 -12.35 -3.09
CA TYR A 17 -5.03 -12.10 -4.27
C TYR A 17 -3.69 -12.80 -4.11
N GLU A 18 -3.19 -13.39 -5.19
CA GLU A 18 -1.85 -13.95 -5.28
C GLU A 18 -0.94 -12.94 -5.97
N ILE A 19 0.13 -12.55 -5.30
CA ILE A 19 1.07 -11.54 -5.78
C ILE A 19 2.42 -12.22 -5.99
N ALA A 20 2.77 -12.48 -7.24
CA ALA A 20 4.05 -13.07 -7.59
C ALA A 20 5.19 -12.06 -7.35
N PRO A 21 6.24 -12.43 -6.60
CA PRO A 21 7.40 -11.56 -6.42
C PRO A 21 8.14 -11.37 -7.75
N ALA A 22 8.66 -10.15 -7.98
CA ALA A 22 9.33 -9.81 -9.24
C ALA A 22 10.60 -10.66 -9.53
N ARG A 23 11.15 -11.32 -8.53
CA ARG A 23 12.35 -12.16 -8.64
C ARG A 23 12.06 -13.67 -8.69
N GLY A 24 10.79 -14.06 -8.86
CA GLY A 24 10.35 -15.45 -8.80
C GLY A 24 10.21 -15.96 -7.35
N GLY A 25 9.73 -17.20 -7.20
CA GLY A 25 9.42 -17.83 -5.92
C GLY A 25 7.92 -18.00 -5.68
N ALA A 26 7.55 -18.52 -4.52
CA ALA A 26 6.16 -18.69 -4.13
C ALA A 26 5.44 -17.34 -4.04
N PRO A 27 4.14 -17.27 -4.41
CA PRO A 27 3.39 -16.03 -4.35
C PRO A 27 3.14 -15.59 -2.89
N PHE A 28 3.05 -14.28 -2.71
CA PHE A 28 2.52 -13.68 -1.49
C PHE A 28 0.99 -13.64 -1.59
N LEU A 29 0.33 -13.87 -0.46
CA LEU A 29 -1.12 -13.80 -0.37
C LEU A 29 -1.51 -12.46 0.24
N ALA A 30 -2.28 -11.65 -0.49
CA ALA A 30 -2.94 -10.48 0.05
C ALA A 30 -4.40 -10.83 0.36
N GLN A 31 -4.80 -10.61 1.60
CA GLN A 31 -6.15 -10.87 2.10
C GLN A 31 -6.67 -9.64 2.83
N PRO A 32 -8.00 -9.41 2.90
CA PRO A 32 -8.54 -8.34 3.72
C PRO A 32 -8.02 -8.41 5.15
N MET A 33 -7.58 -7.26 5.68
CA MET A 33 -7.07 -7.13 7.04
C MET A 33 -8.15 -7.45 8.05
N THR A 34 -7.83 -8.28 9.04
CA THR A 34 -8.71 -8.54 10.18
C THR A 34 -8.18 -7.86 11.44
N ALA A 35 -9.01 -7.75 12.48
CA ALA A 35 -8.55 -7.24 13.76
C ALA A 35 -7.44 -8.10 14.39
N ALA A 36 -7.44 -9.42 14.12
CA ALA A 36 -6.41 -10.33 14.60
C ALA A 36 -5.05 -10.10 13.93
N ASP A 37 -5.04 -9.65 12.67
CA ASP A 37 -3.81 -9.36 11.91
C ASP A 37 -3.22 -8.00 12.31
N ALA A 38 -4.07 -7.04 12.65
CA ALA A 38 -3.70 -5.64 12.83
C ALA A 38 -2.70 -5.40 13.96
N GLY A 39 -2.89 -6.04 15.12
CA GLY A 39 -2.00 -5.92 16.27
C GLY A 39 -0.57 -6.39 15.97
N PRO A 40 -0.38 -7.67 15.60
CA PRO A 40 0.95 -8.20 15.26
C PRO A 40 1.66 -7.42 14.14
N LEU A 41 0.91 -6.98 13.12
CA LEU A 41 1.48 -6.17 12.04
C LEU A 41 1.93 -4.80 12.54
N ALA A 42 1.10 -4.12 13.35
CA ALA A 42 1.42 -2.80 13.89
C ALA A 42 2.67 -2.83 14.79
N GLU A 43 2.80 -3.83 15.66
CA GLU A 43 3.99 -4.02 16.48
C GLU A 43 5.25 -4.20 15.62
N ALA A 44 5.19 -5.10 14.63
CA ALA A 44 6.32 -5.35 13.73
C ALA A 44 6.71 -4.09 12.93
N VAL A 45 5.73 -3.34 12.45
CA VAL A 45 5.95 -2.13 11.64
C VAL A 45 6.48 -0.97 12.47
N SER A 46 6.04 -0.81 13.73
CA SER A 46 6.51 0.27 14.61
C SER A 46 8.01 0.22 14.87
N ALA A 47 8.65 -0.94 14.72
CA ALA A 47 10.09 -1.12 14.80
C ALA A 47 10.85 -0.71 13.51
N LEU A 48 10.13 -0.40 12.43
CA LEU A 48 10.71 -0.07 11.12
C LEU A 48 10.72 1.44 10.87
N GLU A 49 11.64 1.89 10.02
CA GLU A 49 11.60 3.26 9.50
C GLU A 49 10.47 3.43 8.45
N PRO A 50 9.79 4.57 8.43
CA PRO A 50 9.99 5.77 9.25
C PRO A 50 9.22 5.76 10.60
N TRP A 51 8.37 4.76 10.86
CA TRP A 51 7.51 4.70 12.05
C TRP A 51 8.29 4.77 13.36
N ARG A 52 9.46 4.10 13.40
CA ARG A 52 10.36 4.14 14.56
C ARG A 52 10.87 5.57 14.83
N THR A 53 11.37 6.26 13.80
CA THR A 53 11.84 7.65 13.93
C THR A 53 10.72 8.61 14.31
N TYR A 54 9.49 8.37 13.83
CA TYR A 54 8.32 9.17 14.18
C TYR A 54 7.72 8.82 15.54
N ALA A 55 8.25 7.80 16.20
CA ALA A 55 7.69 7.25 17.44
C ALA A 55 6.17 6.99 17.30
N TYR A 56 5.74 6.52 16.11
CA TYR A 56 4.33 6.34 15.81
C TYR A 56 3.75 5.22 16.69
N PRO A 57 2.71 5.48 17.52
CA PRO A 57 2.21 4.51 18.49
C PRO A 57 1.64 3.26 17.80
N ALA A 58 2.08 2.06 18.25
CA ALA A 58 1.64 0.80 17.68
C ALA A 58 0.12 0.57 17.84
N ASP A 59 -0.46 1.01 18.95
CA ASP A 59 -1.90 0.94 19.20
C ASP A 59 -2.72 1.80 18.22
N LYS A 60 -2.25 3.00 17.89
CA LYS A 60 -2.87 3.84 16.86
C LYS A 60 -2.76 3.21 15.49
N LEU A 61 -1.61 2.62 15.16
CA LEU A 61 -1.42 1.91 13.91
C LEU A 61 -2.33 0.68 13.84
N ALA A 62 -2.44 -0.11 14.91
CA ALA A 62 -3.34 -1.26 14.99
C ALA A 62 -4.80 -0.84 14.80
N ALA A 63 -5.23 0.23 15.47
CA ALA A 63 -6.57 0.79 15.31
C ALA A 63 -6.85 1.26 13.87
N TYR A 64 -5.88 1.88 13.21
CA TYR A 64 -5.98 2.23 11.79
C TYR A 64 -6.11 0.99 10.91
N LEU A 65 -5.27 -0.02 11.12
CA LEU A 65 -5.24 -1.26 10.32
C LEU A 65 -6.52 -2.08 10.49
N ALA A 66 -7.07 -2.16 11.70
CA ALA A 66 -8.29 -2.89 12.00
C ALA A 66 -9.57 -2.19 11.52
N ARG A 67 -9.50 -0.90 11.14
CA ARG A 67 -10.70 -0.14 10.76
C ARG A 67 -11.26 -0.67 9.45
N HIS A 68 -12.56 -1.00 9.46
CA HIS A 68 -13.32 -1.25 8.24
C HIS A 68 -13.94 0.06 7.76
N GLU A 69 -13.59 0.47 6.53
CA GLU A 69 -14.04 1.74 5.94
C GLU A 69 -14.31 1.54 4.45
N PRO A 70 -15.53 1.81 3.96
CA PRO A 70 -15.85 1.74 2.53
C PRO A 70 -14.90 2.61 1.71
N GLY A 71 -14.39 2.09 0.61
CA GLY A 71 -13.44 2.80 -0.26
C GLY A 71 -12.01 2.92 0.30
N ALA A 72 -11.73 2.30 1.45
CA ALA A 72 -10.38 2.25 2.01
C ALA A 72 -9.97 0.81 2.42
N PRO A 73 -9.85 -0.12 1.46
CA PRO A 73 -9.47 -1.49 1.75
C PRO A 73 -8.06 -1.58 2.34
N ARG A 74 -7.91 -2.49 3.28
CA ARG A 74 -6.64 -2.84 3.91
C ARG A 74 -6.39 -4.31 3.73
N PHE A 75 -5.14 -4.67 3.44
CA PHE A 75 -4.71 -6.03 3.18
C PHE A 75 -3.57 -6.41 4.12
N VAL A 76 -3.66 -7.61 4.67
CA VAL A 76 -2.52 -8.29 5.28
C VAL A 76 -1.84 -9.14 4.23
N LEU A 77 -0.52 -9.24 4.31
CA LEU A 77 0.30 -10.01 3.39
C LEU A 77 0.91 -11.20 4.13
N HIS A 78 0.71 -12.39 3.58
CA HIS A 78 1.33 -13.61 4.07
C HIS A 78 2.19 -14.27 2.99
N HIS A 79 3.25 -14.93 3.42
CA HIS A 79 4.09 -15.77 2.58
C HIS A 79 4.38 -17.09 3.31
N GLU A 80 3.97 -18.20 2.73
CA GLU A 80 4.09 -19.53 3.36
C GLU A 80 3.57 -19.57 4.80
N GLY A 81 2.42 -18.93 5.03
CA GLY A 81 1.78 -18.85 6.35
C GLY A 81 2.41 -17.86 7.33
N LYS A 82 3.47 -17.16 6.96
CA LYS A 82 4.13 -16.15 7.81
C LYS A 82 3.66 -14.75 7.45
N LEU A 83 3.49 -13.89 8.45
CA LEU A 83 3.18 -12.48 8.26
C LEU A 83 4.33 -11.78 7.51
N ALA A 84 4.04 -11.23 6.33
CA ALA A 84 5.04 -10.62 5.46
C ALA A 84 4.92 -9.09 5.35
N GLY A 85 3.76 -8.52 5.73
CA GLY A 85 3.54 -7.08 5.65
C GLY A 85 2.08 -6.72 5.57
N GLY A 86 1.81 -5.52 5.10
CA GLY A 86 0.45 -5.04 4.86
C GLY A 86 0.39 -3.83 3.94
N MET A 87 -0.82 -3.56 3.46
CA MET A 87 -1.11 -2.43 2.58
C MET A 87 -2.48 -1.85 2.90
N GLY A 88 -2.59 -0.53 2.85
CA GLY A 88 -3.85 0.19 2.95
C GLY A 88 -4.01 1.17 1.80
N LEU A 89 -5.22 1.23 1.24
CA LEU A 89 -5.55 2.08 0.10
C LEU A 89 -6.66 3.07 0.47
N ARG A 90 -6.75 4.17 -0.29
CA ARG A 90 -7.94 5.01 -0.45
C ARG A 90 -8.27 5.07 -1.92
N LEU A 91 -9.43 4.54 -2.30
CA LEU A 91 -9.77 4.33 -3.71
C LEU A 91 -10.20 5.64 -4.40
N ASN A 92 -11.02 6.45 -3.75
CA ASN A 92 -11.61 7.65 -4.33
C ASN A 92 -10.79 8.92 -3.99
N TRP A 93 -9.48 8.93 -4.33
CA TRP A 93 -8.61 10.05 -4.02
C TRP A 93 -7.97 10.66 -5.28
N MET A 94 -8.30 11.90 -5.59
CA MET A 94 -7.72 12.66 -6.71
C MET A 94 -7.67 11.88 -8.04
N ARG A 95 -8.80 11.24 -8.41
CA ARG A 95 -8.98 10.46 -9.65
C ARG A 95 -8.05 9.25 -9.76
N GLY A 96 -7.91 8.51 -8.69
CA GLY A 96 -7.16 7.26 -8.62
C GLY A 96 -6.92 6.82 -7.18
N PRO A 97 -6.48 5.59 -6.94
CA PRO A 97 -6.18 5.13 -5.60
C PRO A 97 -4.93 5.82 -5.04
N TYR A 98 -4.96 6.04 -3.72
CA TYR A 98 -3.80 6.44 -2.92
C TYR A 98 -3.36 5.28 -2.04
N VAL A 99 -2.11 4.86 -2.18
CA VAL A 99 -1.47 3.88 -1.29
C VAL A 99 -1.10 4.61 0.00
N GLN A 100 -1.99 4.52 0.98
CA GLN A 100 -1.86 5.24 2.25
C GLN A 100 -0.90 4.56 3.22
N PHE A 101 -0.79 3.24 3.13
CA PHE A 101 0.08 2.43 3.95
C PHE A 101 0.68 1.31 3.10
N LEU A 102 1.98 1.09 3.22
CA LEU A 102 2.69 -0.01 2.60
C LEU A 102 3.89 -0.38 3.47
N ALA A 103 3.87 -1.59 4.03
CA ALA A 103 4.97 -2.12 4.80
C ALA A 103 5.30 -3.55 4.37
N VAL A 104 6.58 -3.82 4.18
CA VAL A 104 7.14 -5.16 3.97
C VAL A 104 8.08 -5.45 5.12
N LEU A 105 7.86 -6.58 5.82
CA LEU A 105 8.67 -6.94 6.98
C LEU A 105 10.08 -7.42 6.56
N PRO A 106 11.09 -7.25 7.42
CA PRO A 106 12.51 -7.48 7.06
C PRO A 106 12.83 -8.81 6.38
N PRO A 107 12.29 -9.99 6.80
CA PRO A 107 12.59 -11.25 6.13
C PRO A 107 12.17 -11.30 4.66
N PHE A 108 11.26 -10.42 4.25
CA PHE A 108 10.67 -10.38 2.90
C PHE A 108 11.07 -9.13 2.10
N GLN A 109 11.89 -8.26 2.69
CA GLN A 109 12.42 -7.09 1.99
C GLN A 109 13.45 -7.49 0.94
N CYS A 110 13.71 -6.59 -0.02
CA CYS A 110 14.70 -6.78 -1.10
C CYS A 110 14.42 -7.97 -2.04
N GLN A 111 13.27 -8.63 -1.93
CA GLN A 111 12.84 -9.73 -2.80
C GLN A 111 11.91 -9.27 -3.94
N GLY A 112 11.70 -7.97 -4.08
CA GLY A 112 10.83 -7.40 -5.13
C GLY A 112 9.35 -7.33 -4.75
N LEU A 113 8.95 -7.68 -3.52
CA LEU A 113 7.55 -7.66 -3.10
C LEU A 113 6.94 -6.27 -3.19
N GLY A 114 7.63 -5.22 -2.71
CA GLY A 114 7.13 -3.85 -2.82
C GLY A 114 6.84 -3.42 -4.26
N SER A 115 7.70 -3.81 -5.21
CA SER A 115 7.49 -3.57 -6.64
C SER A 115 6.28 -4.35 -7.17
N ALA A 116 6.14 -5.61 -6.79
CA ALA A 116 5.03 -6.47 -7.20
C ALA A 116 3.68 -5.97 -6.67
N LEU A 117 3.64 -5.52 -5.41
CA LEU A 117 2.45 -4.91 -4.80
C LEU A 117 2.02 -3.65 -5.55
N LEU A 118 2.95 -2.74 -5.84
CA LEU A 118 2.63 -1.52 -6.56
C LEU A 118 2.21 -1.80 -8.01
N ALA A 119 2.81 -2.80 -8.68
CA ALA A 119 2.38 -3.24 -10.00
C ALA A 119 0.98 -3.85 -9.97
N TRP A 120 0.66 -4.63 -8.92
CA TRP A 120 -0.69 -5.17 -8.72
C TRP A 120 -1.73 -4.06 -8.52
N VAL A 121 -1.44 -3.06 -7.64
CA VAL A 121 -2.33 -1.90 -7.44
C VAL A 121 -2.53 -1.14 -8.75
N GLU A 122 -1.47 -0.94 -9.52
CA GLU A 122 -1.55 -0.29 -10.83
C GLU A 122 -2.45 -1.05 -11.80
N ALA A 123 -2.31 -2.38 -11.87
CA ALA A 123 -3.15 -3.22 -12.73
C ALA A 123 -4.63 -3.15 -12.35
N GLN A 124 -4.94 -3.21 -11.04
CA GLN A 124 -6.32 -3.05 -10.54
C GLN A 124 -6.88 -1.66 -10.85
N ALA A 125 -6.09 -0.61 -10.64
CA ALA A 125 -6.49 0.76 -10.92
C ALA A 125 -6.77 0.97 -12.41
N ARG A 126 -5.91 0.45 -13.31
CA ARG A 126 -6.14 0.49 -14.76
C ARG A 126 -7.41 -0.26 -15.17
N ALA A 127 -7.63 -1.45 -14.63
CA ALA A 127 -8.85 -2.24 -14.89
C ALA A 127 -10.11 -1.50 -14.42
N GLY A 128 -10.04 -0.72 -13.35
CA GLY A 128 -11.09 0.16 -12.86
C GLY A 128 -11.24 1.49 -13.63
N GLY A 129 -10.43 1.72 -14.67
CA GLY A 129 -10.48 2.96 -15.46
C GLY A 129 -9.89 4.19 -14.77
N GLU A 130 -9.10 3.97 -13.73
CA GLU A 130 -8.46 5.05 -12.99
C GLU A 130 -7.33 5.71 -13.80
N ARG A 131 -7.11 7.00 -13.55
CA ARG A 131 -6.15 7.80 -14.32
C ARG A 131 -4.84 8.05 -13.61
N ASN A 132 -4.81 7.82 -12.32
CA ASN A 132 -3.65 8.10 -11.48
C ASN A 132 -3.47 7.01 -10.43
N LEU A 133 -2.25 6.88 -9.95
CA LEU A 133 -1.89 6.17 -8.74
C LEU A 133 -1.03 7.09 -7.90
N TRP A 134 -1.34 7.15 -6.60
CA TRP A 134 -0.71 8.05 -5.66
C TRP A 134 -0.07 7.29 -4.51
N ILE A 135 1.04 7.80 -4.00
CA ILE A 135 1.71 7.29 -2.83
C ILE A 135 2.53 8.41 -2.20
N ALA A 136 2.74 8.36 -0.90
CA ALA A 136 3.69 9.23 -0.21
C ALA A 136 4.81 8.44 0.46
N ALA A 137 5.92 9.10 0.69
CA ALA A 137 7.00 8.58 1.51
C ALA A 137 7.61 9.71 2.33
N SER A 138 7.96 9.38 3.57
CA SER A 138 8.78 10.27 4.37
C SER A 138 10.07 10.68 3.65
N GLU A 139 10.48 11.91 3.80
CA GLU A 139 11.74 12.45 3.26
C GLU A 139 12.96 11.61 3.65
N ILE A 140 12.94 11.03 4.85
CA ILE A 140 14.01 10.17 5.37
C ILE A 140 14.00 8.76 4.78
N ASN A 141 12.89 8.32 4.15
CA ASN A 141 12.77 6.99 3.57
C ASN A 141 13.35 6.92 2.14
N ALA A 142 14.66 7.08 2.03
CA ALA A 142 15.36 7.06 0.75
C ALA A 142 15.14 5.77 -0.05
N HIS A 143 14.89 4.63 0.64
CA HIS A 143 14.63 3.35 -0.03
C HIS A 143 13.29 3.37 -0.78
N ALA A 144 12.21 3.77 -0.13
CA ALA A 144 10.89 3.88 -0.73
C ALA A 144 10.88 4.92 -1.86
N ARG A 145 11.50 6.09 -1.65
CA ARG A 145 11.61 7.15 -2.65
C ARG A 145 12.28 6.65 -3.93
N ARG A 146 13.43 5.96 -3.83
CA ARG A 146 14.09 5.36 -4.99
C ARG A 146 13.26 4.27 -5.66
N LEU A 147 12.50 3.47 -4.88
CA LEU A 147 11.59 2.47 -5.43
C LEU A 147 10.51 3.14 -6.29
N TYR A 148 9.84 4.16 -5.76
CA TYR A 148 8.75 4.84 -6.46
C TYR A 148 9.23 5.50 -7.75
N GLN A 149 10.38 6.18 -7.72
CA GLN A 149 10.99 6.78 -8.91
C GLN A 149 11.30 5.72 -9.99
N ARG A 150 11.90 4.57 -9.63
CA ARG A 150 12.15 3.47 -10.58
C ARG A 150 10.88 2.89 -11.19
N LEU A 151 9.77 2.91 -10.45
CA LEU A 151 8.47 2.45 -10.92
C LEU A 151 7.70 3.51 -11.72
N GLY A 152 8.31 4.65 -12.03
CA GLY A 152 7.74 5.70 -12.86
C GLY A 152 6.84 6.69 -12.13
N PHE A 153 6.85 6.68 -10.80
CA PHE A 153 6.22 7.76 -10.03
C PHE A 153 7.08 9.02 -10.09
N ARG A 154 6.41 10.17 -10.18
CA ARG A 154 7.03 11.49 -10.14
C ARG A 154 6.67 12.19 -8.85
N GLU A 155 7.62 12.85 -8.26
CA GLU A 155 7.43 13.74 -7.13
C GLU A 155 6.59 14.95 -7.55
N VAL A 156 5.57 15.29 -6.77
CA VAL A 156 4.61 16.36 -7.12
C VAL A 156 4.42 17.39 -6.00
N ALA A 157 4.68 17.04 -4.75
CA ALA A 157 4.60 17.98 -3.63
C ALA A 157 5.41 17.51 -2.43
N ASN A 158 5.92 18.48 -1.66
CA ASN A 158 6.33 18.31 -0.27
C ASN A 158 5.16 18.67 0.63
N LEU A 159 4.93 17.87 1.64
CA LEU A 159 3.87 18.03 2.62
C LEU A 159 4.55 18.15 3.99
N ASP A 160 4.93 19.39 4.30
CA ASP A 160 5.64 19.70 5.55
C ASP A 160 4.72 19.46 6.75
N ASP A 161 5.27 18.93 7.83
CA ASP A 161 4.60 18.69 9.11
C ASP A 161 3.33 17.82 9.03
N LEU A 162 3.16 17.04 7.96
CA LEU A 162 1.94 16.26 7.75
C LEU A 162 1.78 15.11 8.77
N VAL A 163 2.86 14.44 9.11
CA VAL A 163 2.85 13.27 10.01
C VAL A 163 3.63 13.55 11.29
N CYS A 164 4.72 14.30 11.19
CA CYS A 164 5.61 14.59 12.30
C CYS A 164 6.18 16.00 12.09
N ASP A 165 6.11 16.85 13.12
CA ASP A 165 6.62 18.22 13.10
C ASP A 165 8.11 18.24 12.73
N GLY A 166 8.52 19.15 11.87
CA GLY A 166 9.88 19.27 11.35
C GLY A 166 10.27 18.19 10.33
N ARG A 167 9.30 17.44 9.80
CA ARG A 167 9.49 16.41 8.77
C ARG A 167 8.53 16.59 7.60
N ALA A 168 8.98 16.25 6.40
CA ALA A 168 8.16 16.28 5.20
C ALA A 168 7.81 14.89 4.72
N GLU A 169 6.57 14.75 4.23
CA GLU A 169 6.15 13.62 3.40
C GLU A 169 6.20 14.06 1.95
N ILE A 170 6.84 13.26 1.09
CA ILE A 170 6.94 13.54 -0.33
C ILE A 170 5.81 12.81 -1.04
N LEU A 171 4.93 13.55 -1.70
CA LEU A 171 3.83 13.01 -2.47
C LEU A 171 4.29 12.67 -3.88
N TYR A 172 4.00 11.46 -4.30
CA TYR A 172 4.30 10.92 -5.63
C TYR A 172 3.04 10.60 -6.41
N ARG A 173 3.10 10.80 -7.73
CA ARG A 173 2.04 10.48 -8.67
C ARG A 173 2.57 9.66 -9.83
N LYS A 174 1.83 8.63 -10.24
CA LYS A 174 2.01 7.92 -11.51
C LYS A 174 0.75 8.10 -12.36
N ARG A 175 0.89 8.56 -13.60
CA ARG A 175 -0.21 8.58 -14.57
C ARG A 175 -0.42 7.17 -15.13
N LEU A 176 -1.69 6.76 -15.22
CA LEU A 176 -2.11 5.43 -15.67
C LEU A 176 -2.70 5.43 -17.10
N ALA A 177 -2.70 6.57 -17.75
CA ALA A 177 -3.24 6.70 -19.10
C ALA A 177 -2.33 6.05 -20.13
#